data_f001f85755e3626dcdf953fccd7f533e
#
_entry.id   f001f85755e3626dcdf953fccd7f533e
#
_cell.length_a   1.000
_cell.length_b   1.000
_cell.length_c   1.000
_cell.angle_alpha   90.00
_cell.angle_beta   90.00
_cell.angle_gamma   90.00
#
_symmetry.space_group_name_H-M   'P 1'
#
loop_
_entity.id
_entity.type
_entity.pdbx_description
1 polymer ?
#
loop_
_entity_poly.entity_id
_entity_poly.type
_entity_poly.pdbx_seq_one_letter_code
_entity_poly.pdbx_strand_id
1 'polypeptide(L)'
;MKTSEIKKYNALIDKFKGKEIIVIGDVMLDHFVKGSVSRISPEAPVPVVNVEQEDFVAGGAGNVAVNLAVLGAKPKVISVLGDDANGIILKQFLEKMFIF
;
A
#
# COMPACT_ATOMS: atom_id res chain seq x y z
N MET A 1 12.25 -10.94 -25.14
CA MET A 1 10.86 -11.46 -25.26
C MET A 1 10.38 -11.24 -26.69
N LYS A 2 9.76 -12.25 -27.29
CA LYS A 2 9.23 -12.16 -28.65
C LYS A 2 7.97 -11.30 -28.69
N THR A 3 7.72 -10.61 -29.79
CA THR A 3 6.52 -9.76 -29.97
C THR A 3 5.21 -10.55 -29.75
N SER A 4 5.16 -11.81 -30.19
CA SER A 4 3.99 -12.68 -29.98
C SER A 4 3.74 -12.98 -28.49
N GLU A 5 4.78 -13.12 -27.70
CA GLU A 5 4.69 -13.32 -26.25
C GLU A 5 4.18 -12.05 -25.57
N ILE A 6 4.68 -10.89 -25.97
CA ILE A 6 4.24 -9.59 -25.43
C ILE A 6 2.74 -9.40 -25.69
N LYS A 7 2.27 -9.67 -26.90
CA LYS A 7 0.84 -9.59 -27.24
C LYS A 7 0.01 -10.54 -26.40
N LYS A 8 0.49 -11.76 -26.16
CA LYS A 8 -0.18 -12.75 -25.33
C LYS A 8 -0.35 -12.26 -23.89
N TYR A 9 0.74 -11.75 -23.29
CA TYR A 9 0.72 -11.27 -21.91
C TYR A 9 -0.15 -10.01 -21.76
N ASN A 10 -0.08 -9.09 -22.72
CA ASN A 10 -0.94 -7.91 -22.72
C ASN A 10 -2.41 -8.29 -22.80
N ALA A 11 -2.76 -9.28 -23.63
CA ALA A 11 -4.15 -9.77 -23.70
C ALA A 11 -4.61 -10.40 -22.38
N LEU A 12 -3.72 -11.12 -21.67
CA LEU A 12 -4.03 -11.67 -20.35
C LEU A 12 -4.24 -10.58 -19.30
N ILE A 13 -3.41 -9.54 -19.31
CA ILE A 13 -3.53 -8.41 -18.39
C ILE A 13 -4.84 -7.66 -18.64
N ASP A 14 -5.23 -7.46 -19.88
CA ASP A 14 -6.50 -6.82 -20.23
C ASP A 14 -7.71 -7.57 -19.68
N LYS A 15 -7.61 -8.88 -19.48
CA LYS A 15 -8.66 -9.69 -18.86
C LYS A 15 -8.80 -9.47 -17.35
N PHE A 16 -7.85 -8.82 -16.70
CA PHE A 16 -7.95 -8.49 -15.28
C PHE A 16 -8.99 -7.41 -15.02
N LYS A 17 -9.26 -6.59 -16.00
CA LYS A 17 -10.18 -5.46 -15.87
C LYS A 17 -11.55 -5.92 -15.39
N GLY A 18 -12.00 -5.32 -14.30
CA GLY A 18 -13.31 -5.59 -13.72
C GLY A 18 -13.45 -6.91 -12.97
N LYS A 19 -12.38 -7.71 -12.87
CA LYS A 19 -12.42 -8.95 -12.08
C LYS A 19 -12.50 -8.65 -10.60
N GLU A 20 -13.46 -9.26 -9.91
CA GLU A 20 -13.61 -9.14 -8.47
C GLU A 20 -12.67 -10.12 -7.77
N ILE A 21 -11.80 -9.59 -6.91
CA ILE A 21 -10.84 -10.38 -6.14
C ILE A 21 -11.04 -10.06 -4.66
N ILE A 22 -11.29 -11.09 -3.85
CA ILE A 22 -11.36 -10.92 -2.41
C ILE A 22 -9.95 -11.03 -1.84
N VAL A 23 -9.55 -10.02 -1.07
CA VAL A 23 -8.27 -9.98 -0.36
C VAL A 23 -8.57 -10.09 1.13
N ILE A 24 -8.17 -11.19 1.74
CA ILE A 24 -8.34 -11.42 3.17
C ILE A 24 -6.96 -11.39 3.81
N GLY A 25 -6.76 -10.52 4.77
CA GLY A 25 -5.48 -10.42 5.48
C GLY A 25 -5.36 -9.14 6.27
N ASP A 26 -4.23 -8.98 6.90
CA ASP A 26 -3.95 -7.81 7.71
C ASP A 26 -3.55 -6.63 6.82
N VAL A 27 -4.30 -5.54 6.92
CA VAL A 27 -3.91 -4.27 6.34
C VAL A 27 -3.03 -3.51 7.32
N MET A 28 -2.08 -2.78 6.79
CA MET A 28 -1.10 -2.03 7.57
C MET A 28 -1.00 -0.62 7.03
N LEU A 29 -0.75 0.32 7.94
CA LEU A 29 -0.39 1.68 7.57
C LEU A 29 1.13 1.81 7.75
N ASP A 30 1.86 1.76 6.64
CA ASP A 30 3.29 1.98 6.67
C ASP A 30 3.58 3.47 6.72
N HIS A 31 4.29 3.88 7.74
CA HIS A 31 4.67 5.26 7.98
C HIS A 31 6.17 5.42 7.71
N PHE A 32 6.50 6.12 6.63
CA PHE A 32 7.86 6.43 6.27
C PHE A 32 8.23 7.82 6.74
N VAL A 33 9.30 7.90 7.50
CA VAL A 33 9.86 9.16 7.99
C VAL A 33 11.20 9.38 7.30
N LYS A 34 11.30 10.43 6.52
CA LYS A 34 12.52 10.84 5.86
C LYS A 34 13.07 12.09 6.52
N GLY A 35 14.35 12.11 6.72
CA GLY A 35 15.00 13.26 7.34
C GLY A 35 16.51 13.17 7.31
N SER A 36 17.15 14.09 8.00
CA SER A 36 18.60 14.12 8.14
C SER A 36 19.01 13.71 9.57
N VAL A 37 20.17 13.09 9.67
CA VAL A 37 20.78 12.74 10.95
C VAL A 37 22.03 13.61 11.16
N SER A 38 21.99 14.51 12.14
CA SER A 38 23.10 15.41 12.43
C SER A 38 23.79 15.11 13.75
N ARG A 39 23.18 14.26 14.60
CA ARG A 39 23.72 13.93 15.91
C ARG A 39 23.23 12.58 16.41
N ILE A 40 23.94 12.05 17.38
CA ILE A 40 23.54 10.88 18.15
C ILE A 40 22.82 11.35 19.43
N SER A 41 21.78 10.62 19.84
CA SER A 41 21.06 10.95 21.07
C SER A 41 22.01 10.89 22.28
N PRO A 42 21.93 11.88 23.20
CA PRO A 42 22.72 11.83 24.44
C PRO A 42 22.25 10.76 25.41
N GLU A 43 21.06 10.22 25.25
CA GLU A 43 20.47 9.23 26.17
C GLU A 43 20.74 7.77 25.76
N ALA A 44 20.99 7.52 24.48
CA ALA A 44 21.25 6.18 23.94
C ALA A 44 22.08 6.29 22.64
N PRO A 45 22.81 5.22 22.25
CA PRO A 45 23.63 5.24 21.04
C PRO A 45 22.76 5.07 19.77
N VAL A 46 21.77 5.96 19.60
CA VAL A 46 20.86 5.96 18.46
C VAL A 46 20.89 7.34 17.79
N PRO A 47 20.81 7.40 16.46
CA PRO A 47 20.77 8.67 15.77
C PRO A 47 19.47 9.44 16.02
N VAL A 48 19.58 10.76 16.06
CA VAL A 48 18.41 11.66 16.11
C VAL A 48 18.08 12.08 14.69
N VAL A 49 16.87 11.78 14.23
CA VAL A 49 16.39 12.12 12.89
C VAL A 49 15.64 13.45 12.93
N ASN A 50 16.13 14.42 12.17
CA ASN A 50 15.39 15.65 11.91
C ASN A 50 14.40 15.35 10.77
N VAL A 51 13.12 15.27 11.09
CA VAL A 51 12.07 14.89 10.14
C VAL A 51 11.89 15.98 9.09
N GLU A 52 12.07 15.62 7.82
CA GLU A 52 11.87 16.51 6.67
C GLU A 52 10.61 16.14 5.91
N GLN A 53 10.24 14.87 5.89
CA GLN A 53 9.08 14.36 5.17
C GLN A 53 8.51 13.12 5.89
N GLU A 54 7.19 13.05 5.90
CA GLU A 54 6.47 11.87 6.37
C GLU A 54 5.51 11.39 5.28
N ASP A 55 5.54 10.10 4.99
CA ASP A 55 4.65 9.47 4.02
C ASP A 55 3.93 8.29 4.64
N PHE A 56 2.67 8.10 4.27
CA PHE A 56 1.86 6.95 4.66
C PHE A 56 1.51 6.13 3.43
N VAL A 57 1.71 4.83 3.51
CA VAL A 57 1.45 3.88 2.42
C VAL A 57 0.70 2.68 2.99
N ALA A 58 -0.25 2.16 2.22
CA ALA A 58 -0.92 0.92 2.60
C ALA A 58 0.03 -0.26 2.43
N GLY A 59 0.27 -0.99 3.52
CA GLY A 59 1.09 -2.20 3.57
C GLY A 59 0.26 -3.46 3.78
N GLY A 60 0.92 -4.61 3.78
CA GLY A 60 0.27 -5.90 3.95
C GLY A 60 -0.80 -6.17 2.90
N ALA A 61 -1.96 -6.61 3.33
CA ALA A 61 -3.11 -6.87 2.44
C ALA A 61 -3.55 -5.60 1.69
N GLY A 62 -3.36 -4.43 2.27
CA GLY A 62 -3.64 -3.14 1.63
C GLY A 62 -2.77 -2.92 0.39
N ASN A 63 -1.50 -3.26 0.45
CA ASN A 63 -0.60 -3.18 -0.70
C ASN A 63 -1.02 -4.13 -1.82
N VAL A 64 -1.43 -5.34 -1.48
CA VAL A 64 -1.96 -6.31 -2.46
C VAL A 64 -3.20 -5.75 -3.16
N ALA A 65 -4.12 -5.17 -2.40
CA ALA A 65 -5.35 -4.58 -2.94
C ALA A 65 -5.05 -3.40 -3.87
N VAL A 66 -4.12 -2.51 -3.49
CA VAL A 66 -3.70 -1.38 -4.34
C VAL A 66 -3.12 -1.88 -5.66
N ASN A 67 -2.26 -2.90 -5.63
CA ASN A 67 -1.69 -3.49 -6.83
C ASN A 67 -2.76 -4.09 -7.75
N LEU A 68 -3.74 -4.78 -7.18
CA LEU A 68 -4.87 -5.31 -7.95
C LEU A 68 -5.69 -4.20 -8.60
N ALA A 69 -5.98 -3.13 -7.87
CA ALA A 69 -6.71 -1.98 -8.39
C ALA A 69 -5.96 -1.31 -9.56
N VAL A 70 -4.65 -1.13 -9.43
CA VAL A 70 -3.80 -0.56 -10.48
C VAL A 70 -3.80 -1.43 -11.74
N LEU A 71 -3.87 -2.75 -11.58
CA LEU A 71 -3.97 -3.69 -12.70
C LEU A 71 -5.36 -3.74 -13.34
N GLY A 72 -6.33 -3.00 -12.81
CA GLY A 72 -7.68 -2.92 -13.34
C GLY A 72 -8.71 -3.86 -12.71
N ALA A 73 -8.30 -4.69 -11.75
CA ALA A 73 -9.22 -5.53 -11.00
C ALA A 73 -10.02 -4.73 -9.97
N LYS A 74 -11.04 -5.35 -9.41
CA LYS A 74 -11.86 -4.78 -8.33
C LYS A 74 -11.62 -5.56 -7.04
N PRO A 75 -10.66 -5.14 -6.22
CA PRO A 75 -10.40 -5.82 -4.96
C PRO A 75 -11.51 -5.52 -3.95
N LYS A 76 -11.87 -6.54 -3.17
CA LYS A 76 -12.70 -6.43 -1.98
C LYS A 76 -11.85 -6.85 -0.80
N VAL A 77 -11.59 -5.94 0.13
CA VAL A 77 -10.72 -6.22 1.26
C VAL A 77 -11.56 -6.60 2.48
N ILE A 78 -11.20 -7.72 3.08
CA ILE A 78 -11.74 -8.16 4.36
C ILE A 78 -10.59 -8.16 5.36
N SER A 79 -10.66 -7.27 6.34
CA SER A 79 -9.59 -7.09 7.31
C SER A 79 -10.12 -6.50 8.61
N VAL A 80 -9.24 -6.29 9.55
CA VAL A 80 -9.55 -5.62 10.83
C VAL A 80 -8.73 -4.34 10.91
N LEU A 81 -9.38 -3.24 11.25
CA LEU A 81 -8.75 -1.95 11.48
C LEU A 81 -8.83 -1.58 12.96
N GLY A 82 -7.82 -0.84 13.43
CA GLY A 82 -7.88 -0.22 14.74
C GLY A 82 -8.94 0.88 14.79
N ASP A 83 -9.57 1.03 15.94
CA ASP A 83 -10.50 2.14 16.22
C ASP A 83 -9.71 3.32 16.79
N ASP A 84 -8.80 3.85 15.99
CA ASP A 84 -7.88 4.93 16.33
C ASP A 84 -7.60 5.82 15.11
N ALA A 85 -6.76 6.84 15.30
CA ALA A 85 -6.42 7.79 14.23
C ALA A 85 -5.79 7.10 13.01
N ASN A 86 -4.89 6.15 13.22
CA ASN A 86 -4.24 5.42 12.12
C ASN A 86 -5.22 4.52 11.38
N GLY A 87 -6.16 3.90 12.08
CA GLY A 87 -7.23 3.11 11.47
C GLY A 87 -8.12 3.95 10.58
N ILE A 88 -8.47 5.16 11.01
CA ILE A 88 -9.25 6.11 10.21
C ILE A 88 -8.49 6.53 8.95
N ILE A 89 -7.20 6.87 9.07
CA ILE A 89 -6.35 7.24 7.94
C ILE A 89 -6.29 6.11 6.91
N LEU A 90 -6.05 4.90 7.36
CA LEU A 90 -5.95 3.72 6.50
C LEU A 90 -7.26 3.43 5.79
N LYS A 91 -8.38 3.50 6.52
CA LYS A 91 -9.71 3.31 5.94
C LYS A 91 -9.99 4.32 4.84
N GLN A 92 -9.74 5.60 5.08
CA GLN A 92 -9.95 6.66 4.10
C GLN A 92 -9.04 6.47 2.87
N PHE A 93 -7.79 6.07 3.08
CA PHE A 93 -6.84 5.79 2.00
C PHE A 93 -7.36 4.67 1.10
N LEU A 94 -7.79 3.56 1.68
CA LEU A 94 -8.29 2.41 0.93
C LEU A 94 -9.62 2.72 0.22
N GLU A 95 -10.50 3.50 0.83
CA GLU A 95 -11.77 3.92 0.22
C GLU A 95 -11.56 4.82 -1.00
N LYS A 96 -10.49 5.62 -1.04
CA LYS A 96 -10.15 6.44 -2.21
C LYS A 96 -9.62 5.60 -3.37
N MET A 97 -8.91 4.52 -3.08
CA MET A 97 -8.28 3.68 -4.10
C MET A 97 -9.28 2.71 -4.71
N PHE A 98 -10.27 2.26 -3.95
CA PHE A 98 -11.28 1.30 -4.42
C PHE A 98 -12.48 1.29 -3.46
N ILE A 99 -13.59 0.75 -3.95
CA ILE A 99 -14.85 0.69 -3.19
C ILE A 99 -14.88 -0.63 -2.41
N PHE A 100 -15.13 -0.52 -1.12
CA PHE A 100 -15.37 -1.68 -0.27
C PHE A 100 -16.80 -2.21 -0.45
#